data_4ebdd4311a17d02cabf402393b54f8a7
#
_entry.id   4ebdd4311a17d02cabf402393b54f8a7
#
_cell.length_a   1.000
_cell.length_b   1.000
_cell.length_c   1.000
_cell.angle_alpha   90.00
_cell.angle_beta   90.00
_cell.angle_gamma   90.00
#
_symmetry.space_group_name_H-M   'P 1'
#
loop_
_entity.id
_entity.type
_entity.pdbx_description
1 polymer ?
#
loop_
_entity_poly.entity_id
_entity_poly.type
_entity_poly.pdbx_seq_one_letter_code
_entity_poly.pdbx_strand_id
1 'polypeptide(L)'
;MAILELKGLVKRFGHLVAVNALDMTVEEGEIRGLIGPNGSGKTTVFNVISGFLPPTAGRVFFRGEDITDLAPHEIARKGLVRTFQLTALFREMTALQNVILAHHLHTGMGLFRQFFRDAGAKQREKEIQERALALLDSMGIADKRNEIVGDLPHGHQGALGIANALATEPKIMLLDEPVGGMNPTETRQTMERIRKVRDSGITVLLVEHDMKAVMTTCERITCVNFGNKIAEGTPREILHHRDVIEAYLGAEA
;
A
#
# COMPACT_ATOMS: atom_id res chain seq x y z
N MET A 1 -10.60 -13.29 9.29
CA MET A 1 -9.45 -14.24 9.29
C MET A 1 -8.20 -13.42 9.04
N ALA A 2 -7.12 -13.64 9.84
CA ALA A 2 -5.89 -12.86 9.68
C ALA A 2 -5.26 -13.09 8.30
N ILE A 3 -5.06 -12.01 7.53
CA ILE A 3 -4.38 -12.05 6.23
C ILE A 3 -2.88 -11.75 6.39
N LEU A 4 -2.52 -10.88 7.36
CA LEU A 4 -1.14 -10.53 7.68
C LEU A 4 -0.93 -10.56 9.19
N GLU A 5 0.14 -11.22 9.64
CA GLU A 5 0.51 -11.27 11.05
C GLU A 5 1.99 -10.94 11.21
N LEU A 6 2.31 -10.04 12.13
CA LEU A 6 3.65 -9.76 12.62
C LEU A 6 3.76 -10.36 14.03
N LYS A 7 4.77 -11.21 14.26
CA LYS A 7 4.98 -11.88 15.56
C LYS A 7 6.35 -11.50 16.12
N GLY A 8 6.36 -10.69 17.17
CA GLY A 8 7.57 -10.26 17.87
C GLY A 8 8.57 -9.56 16.95
N LEU A 9 8.09 -8.77 15.98
CA LEU A 9 8.95 -8.18 14.95
C LEU A 9 9.94 -7.19 15.55
N VAL A 10 11.24 -7.42 15.31
CA VAL A 10 12.32 -6.55 15.75
C VAL A 10 13.16 -6.13 14.54
N LYS A 11 13.47 -4.83 14.45
CA LYS A 11 14.48 -4.32 13.51
C LYS A 11 15.43 -3.37 14.20
N ARG A 12 16.72 -3.68 14.09
CA ARG A 12 17.81 -2.85 14.64
C ARG A 12 18.72 -2.37 13.50
N PHE A 13 19.25 -1.16 13.67
CA PHE A 13 20.30 -0.58 12.84
C PHE A 13 21.45 -0.18 13.80
N GLY A 14 22.45 -1.05 13.94
CA GLY A 14 23.47 -0.90 14.98
C GLY A 14 22.83 -0.89 16.36
N HIS A 15 23.01 0.21 17.10
CA HIS A 15 22.43 0.39 18.44
C HIS A 15 20.98 0.92 18.43
N LEU A 16 20.50 1.43 17.30
CA LEU A 16 19.15 1.95 17.18
C LEU A 16 18.14 0.81 16.99
N VAL A 17 17.16 0.72 17.88
CA VAL A 17 16.00 -0.19 17.75
C VAL A 17 14.87 0.56 17.07
N ALA A 18 14.70 0.34 15.76
CA ALA A 18 13.68 1.01 14.96
C ALA A 18 12.29 0.36 15.08
N VAL A 19 12.25 -0.94 15.36
CA VAL A 19 11.03 -1.70 15.68
C VAL A 19 11.37 -2.66 16.81
N ASN A 20 10.55 -2.68 17.87
CA ASN A 20 10.80 -3.43 19.08
C ASN A 20 9.63 -4.36 19.41
N ALA A 21 9.81 -5.67 19.17
CA ALA A 21 8.87 -6.73 19.49
C ALA A 21 7.41 -6.40 19.06
N LEU A 22 7.22 -5.90 17.83
CA LEU A 22 5.92 -5.51 17.33
C LEU A 22 5.09 -6.75 16.97
N ASP A 23 3.96 -6.91 17.66
CA ASP A 23 2.88 -7.81 17.28
C ASP A 23 1.74 -7.01 16.65
N MET A 24 1.32 -7.39 15.44
CA MET A 24 0.21 -6.76 14.71
C MET A 24 -0.50 -7.79 13.86
N THR A 25 -1.82 -7.73 13.83
CA THR A 25 -2.66 -8.56 12.97
C THR A 25 -3.52 -7.69 12.08
N VAL A 26 -3.57 -8.01 10.79
CA VAL A 26 -4.49 -7.39 9.82
C VAL A 26 -5.50 -8.44 9.40
N GLU A 27 -6.78 -8.13 9.57
CA GLU A 27 -7.86 -9.02 9.16
C GLU A 27 -8.18 -8.87 7.67
N GLU A 28 -8.67 -9.94 7.05
CA GLU A 28 -9.06 -9.90 5.64
C GLU A 28 -10.25 -8.95 5.44
N GLY A 29 -10.15 -8.08 4.43
CA GLY A 29 -11.21 -7.12 4.08
C GLY A 29 -11.30 -5.88 4.96
N GLU A 30 -10.31 -5.61 5.84
CA GLU A 30 -10.27 -4.36 6.61
C GLU A 30 -9.33 -3.31 5.99
N ILE A 31 -9.53 -2.05 6.35
CA ILE A 31 -8.52 -0.99 6.23
C ILE A 31 -7.88 -0.80 7.60
N ARG A 32 -6.65 -1.29 7.74
CA ARG A 32 -5.84 -1.13 8.96
C ARG A 32 -4.93 0.08 8.84
N GLY A 33 -4.97 0.99 9.81
CA GLY A 33 -4.02 2.09 9.91
C GLY A 33 -2.79 1.71 10.74
N LEU A 34 -1.60 2.10 10.30
CA LEU A 34 -0.38 2.10 11.10
C LEU A 34 0.08 3.54 11.23
N ILE A 35 -0.06 4.12 12.43
CA ILE A 35 0.21 5.52 12.69
C ILE A 35 1.30 5.71 13.74
N GLY A 36 1.78 6.94 13.87
CA GLY A 36 2.77 7.35 14.88
C GLY A 36 3.55 8.57 14.41
N PRO A 37 4.27 9.26 15.30
CA PRO A 37 5.12 10.41 14.96
C PRO A 37 6.18 10.06 13.91
N ASN A 38 6.83 11.10 13.36
CA ASN A 38 7.97 10.90 12.49
C ASN A 38 9.10 10.17 13.23
N GLY A 39 9.75 9.22 12.55
CA GLY A 39 10.79 8.39 13.18
C GLY A 39 10.28 7.27 14.09
N SER A 40 8.97 7.06 14.23
CA SER A 40 8.41 6.00 15.09
C SER A 40 8.60 4.56 14.59
N GLY A 41 9.08 4.37 13.34
CA GLY A 41 9.37 3.05 12.76
C GLY A 41 8.40 2.55 11.71
N LYS A 42 7.35 3.30 11.34
CA LYS A 42 6.32 2.90 10.36
C LYS A 42 6.92 2.43 9.02
N THR A 43 7.75 3.24 8.40
CA THR A 43 8.42 2.92 7.14
C THR A 43 9.32 1.69 7.28
N THR A 44 9.94 1.50 8.45
CA THR A 44 10.74 0.30 8.73
C THR A 44 9.86 -0.95 8.77
N VAL A 45 8.68 -0.88 9.41
CA VAL A 45 7.70 -1.98 9.42
C VAL A 45 7.27 -2.32 7.99
N PHE A 46 6.92 -1.33 7.18
CA PHE A 46 6.55 -1.52 5.76
C PHE A 46 7.68 -2.16 4.96
N ASN A 47 8.92 -1.71 5.16
CA ASN A 47 10.09 -2.28 4.47
C ASN A 47 10.31 -3.75 4.86
N VAL A 48 10.07 -4.12 6.13
CA VAL A 48 10.18 -5.52 6.57
C VAL A 48 9.04 -6.37 5.99
N ILE A 49 7.80 -5.92 6.09
CA ILE A 49 6.63 -6.67 5.55
C ILE A 49 6.80 -6.93 4.05
N SER A 50 7.32 -5.96 3.31
CA SER A 50 7.49 -6.06 1.85
C SER A 50 8.83 -6.67 1.41
N GLY A 51 9.65 -7.19 2.34
CA GLY A 51 10.89 -7.90 2.04
C GLY A 51 12.08 -7.03 1.63
N PHE A 52 11.94 -5.68 1.71
CA PHE A 52 13.07 -4.76 1.41
C PHE A 52 14.11 -4.70 2.53
N LEU A 53 13.72 -5.08 3.75
CA LEU A 53 14.62 -5.17 4.89
C LEU A 53 14.35 -6.49 5.63
N PRO A 54 15.36 -7.33 5.88
CA PRO A 54 15.20 -8.49 6.74
C PRO A 54 15.00 -8.00 8.19
N PRO A 55 14.12 -8.64 8.98
CA PRO A 55 14.00 -8.35 10.40
C PRO A 55 15.27 -8.80 11.14
N THR A 56 15.51 -8.24 12.34
CA THR A 56 16.56 -8.72 13.24
C THR A 56 16.08 -9.92 14.06
N ALA A 57 14.78 -9.96 14.37
CA ALA A 57 14.10 -11.06 15.03
C ALA A 57 12.58 -10.96 14.77
N GLY A 58 11.86 -12.01 15.12
CA GLY A 58 10.43 -12.11 14.85
C GLY A 58 10.12 -12.62 13.45
N ARG A 59 8.84 -12.70 13.12
CA ARG A 59 8.39 -13.27 11.84
C ARG A 59 7.20 -12.52 11.25
N VAL A 60 7.08 -12.60 9.93
CA VAL A 60 5.96 -12.07 9.15
C VAL A 60 5.24 -13.23 8.47
N PHE A 61 3.93 -13.33 8.70
CA PHE A 61 3.09 -14.34 8.08
C PHE A 61 2.07 -13.67 7.17
N PHE A 62 1.94 -14.17 5.95
CA PHE A 62 0.93 -13.76 5.00
C PHE A 62 0.05 -14.95 4.63
N ARG A 63 -1.26 -14.86 4.94
CA ARG A 63 -2.23 -15.94 4.76
C ARG A 63 -1.79 -17.26 5.42
N GLY A 64 -1.18 -17.15 6.60
CA GLY A 64 -0.66 -18.28 7.38
C GLY A 64 0.70 -18.81 6.92
N GLU A 65 1.25 -18.33 5.81
CA GLU A 65 2.56 -18.71 5.31
C GLU A 65 3.65 -17.76 5.83
N ASP A 66 4.77 -18.27 6.29
CA ASP A 66 5.93 -17.48 6.69
C ASP A 66 6.60 -16.88 5.44
N ILE A 67 6.63 -15.54 5.38
CA ILE A 67 7.23 -14.79 4.27
C ILE A 67 8.48 -13.99 4.70
N THR A 68 8.98 -14.24 5.90
CA THR A 68 10.02 -13.42 6.55
C THR A 68 11.27 -13.26 5.73
N ASP A 69 11.71 -14.34 5.06
CA ASP A 69 12.97 -14.38 4.32
C ASP A 69 12.78 -14.32 2.79
N LEU A 70 11.55 -14.05 2.33
CA LEU A 70 11.25 -13.95 0.91
C LEU A 70 11.68 -12.61 0.32
N ALA A 71 12.13 -12.65 -0.94
CA ALA A 71 12.46 -11.44 -1.68
C ALA A 71 11.19 -10.64 -2.05
N PRO A 72 11.27 -9.29 -2.24
CA PRO A 72 10.11 -8.45 -2.52
C PRO A 72 9.25 -8.93 -3.71
N HIS A 73 9.88 -9.44 -4.77
CA HIS A 73 9.17 -9.92 -5.94
C HIS A 73 8.41 -11.24 -5.69
N GLU A 74 8.88 -12.07 -4.74
CA GLU A 74 8.20 -13.31 -4.33
C GLU A 74 6.98 -12.97 -3.48
N ILE A 75 7.13 -12.01 -2.55
CA ILE A 75 6.04 -11.48 -1.72
C ILE A 75 4.94 -10.86 -2.60
N ALA A 76 5.34 -10.04 -3.60
CA ALA A 76 4.40 -9.42 -4.52
C ALA A 76 3.63 -10.48 -5.34
N ARG A 77 4.28 -11.54 -5.81
CA ARG A 77 3.62 -12.66 -6.52
C ARG A 77 2.60 -13.41 -5.67
N LYS A 78 2.75 -13.40 -4.34
CA LYS A 78 1.76 -13.98 -3.42
C LYS A 78 0.53 -13.07 -3.24
N GLY A 79 0.58 -11.82 -3.72
CA GLY A 79 -0.51 -10.85 -3.66
C GLY A 79 -0.38 -9.81 -2.55
N LEU A 80 0.78 -9.69 -1.91
CA LEU A 80 1.08 -8.58 -1.00
C LEU A 80 1.83 -7.50 -1.79
N VAL A 81 1.12 -6.42 -2.14
CA VAL A 81 1.63 -5.36 -3.02
C VAL A 81 1.76 -4.05 -2.26
N ARG A 82 2.92 -3.42 -2.37
CA ARG A 82 3.16 -2.09 -1.83
C ARG A 82 3.13 -1.05 -2.95
N THR A 83 2.34 0.01 -2.74
CA THR A 83 2.47 1.20 -3.57
C THR A 83 3.67 2.00 -3.07
N PHE A 84 4.63 2.23 -3.92
CA PHE A 84 5.67 3.22 -3.63
C PHE A 84 5.10 4.60 -3.91
N GLN A 85 5.47 5.62 -3.10
CA GLN A 85 5.21 7.02 -3.42
C GLN A 85 5.45 7.26 -4.92
N LEU A 86 4.85 8.26 -5.52
CA LEU A 86 4.82 8.63 -6.97
C LEU A 86 6.03 8.25 -7.85
N THR A 87 7.11 7.69 -7.24
CA THR A 87 8.34 7.25 -7.90
C THR A 87 8.21 5.97 -8.75
N ALA A 88 7.12 5.19 -8.56
CA ALA A 88 6.91 3.95 -9.33
C ALA A 88 6.12 4.16 -10.63
N LEU A 89 5.75 5.40 -10.96
CA LEU A 89 5.04 5.73 -12.18
C LEU A 89 6.03 6.04 -13.32
N PHE A 90 5.78 5.46 -14.48
CA PHE A 90 6.54 5.80 -15.70
C PHE A 90 6.02 7.12 -16.26
N ARG A 91 6.69 8.21 -15.87
CA ARG A 91 6.23 9.59 -16.09
C ARG A 91 6.14 9.99 -17.57
N GLU A 92 6.90 9.33 -18.45
CA GLU A 92 6.93 9.57 -19.90
C GLU A 92 5.86 8.75 -20.67
N MET A 93 5.17 7.85 -19.99
CA MET A 93 4.09 7.04 -20.54
C MET A 93 2.72 7.65 -20.23
N THR A 94 1.72 7.26 -21.03
CA THR A 94 0.32 7.61 -20.72
C THR A 94 -0.20 6.85 -19.50
N ALA A 95 -1.29 7.33 -18.90
CA ALA A 95 -1.93 6.64 -17.78
C ALA A 95 -2.32 5.20 -18.15
N LEU A 96 -2.90 4.99 -19.35
CA LEU A 96 -3.26 3.66 -19.83
C LEU A 96 -2.04 2.74 -19.99
N GLN A 97 -0.96 3.25 -20.57
CA GLN A 97 0.27 2.47 -20.75
C GLN A 97 0.88 2.05 -19.42
N ASN A 98 0.81 2.90 -18.39
CA ASN A 98 1.27 2.55 -17.05
C ASN A 98 0.51 1.34 -16.46
N VAL A 99 -0.83 1.33 -16.56
CA VAL A 99 -1.64 0.23 -16.02
C VAL A 99 -1.39 -1.07 -16.81
N ILE A 100 -1.30 -1.00 -18.14
CA ILE A 100 -0.99 -2.16 -18.99
C ILE A 100 0.39 -2.73 -18.60
N LEU A 101 1.39 -1.87 -18.42
CA LEU A 101 2.74 -2.30 -18.04
C LEU A 101 2.76 -2.96 -16.66
N ALA A 102 2.04 -2.42 -15.67
CA ALA A 102 1.92 -3.01 -14.35
C ALA A 102 1.37 -4.45 -14.40
N HIS A 103 0.36 -4.68 -15.23
CA HIS A 103 -0.20 -6.02 -15.45
C HIS A 103 0.85 -6.98 -16.07
N HIS A 104 1.62 -6.54 -17.06
CA HIS A 104 2.64 -7.36 -17.70
C HIS A 104 3.79 -7.73 -16.76
N LEU A 105 4.25 -6.79 -15.94
CA LEU A 105 5.32 -7.02 -14.97
C LEU A 105 4.92 -8.06 -13.93
N HIS A 106 3.65 -8.06 -13.51
CA HIS A 106 3.14 -9.04 -12.55
C HIS A 106 3.03 -10.46 -13.13
N THR A 107 2.49 -10.58 -14.35
CA THR A 107 2.27 -11.90 -14.97
C THR A 107 3.55 -12.61 -15.40
N GLY A 108 4.71 -11.95 -15.32
CA GLY A 108 6.01 -12.53 -15.69
C GLY A 108 6.08 -12.94 -17.17
N MET A 109 5.14 -12.51 -17.99
CA MET A 109 5.19 -12.71 -19.44
C MET A 109 6.29 -11.81 -19.99
N GLY A 110 7.53 -12.33 -19.95
CA GLY A 110 8.71 -11.63 -20.42
C GLY A 110 8.52 -11.10 -21.84
N LEU A 111 9.14 -9.96 -22.13
CA LEU A 111 9.21 -9.30 -23.44
C LEU A 111 9.51 -10.24 -24.62
N PHE A 112 10.10 -11.42 -24.34
CA PHE A 112 10.39 -12.45 -25.33
C PHE A 112 9.17 -13.15 -25.95
N ARG A 113 7.98 -13.16 -25.29
CA ARG A 113 6.75 -13.75 -25.85
C ARG A 113 6.05 -12.84 -26.85
N GLN A 114 6.36 -11.56 -26.91
CA GLN A 114 5.85 -10.63 -27.94
C GLN A 114 6.35 -10.95 -29.36
N PHE A 115 7.45 -11.73 -29.50
CA PHE A 115 7.97 -12.14 -30.81
C PHE A 115 7.18 -13.27 -31.47
N PHE A 116 6.38 -14.01 -30.73
CA PHE A 116 5.49 -15.03 -31.32
C PHE A 116 4.12 -14.41 -31.55
N ARG A 117 3.88 -13.93 -32.77
CA ARG A 117 2.58 -13.47 -33.26
C ARG A 117 1.62 -14.67 -33.38
N ASP A 118 1.04 -15.08 -32.25
CA ASP A 118 -0.07 -16.04 -32.21
C ASP A 118 -1.41 -15.32 -32.28
N ALA A 119 -2.42 -15.93 -32.92
CA ALA A 119 -3.77 -15.36 -33.02
C ALA A 119 -4.38 -15.05 -31.64
N GLY A 120 -3.99 -15.78 -30.60
CA GLY A 120 -4.36 -15.53 -29.21
C GLY A 120 -3.69 -14.29 -28.56
N ALA A 121 -2.59 -13.77 -29.13
CA ALA A 121 -1.88 -12.61 -28.56
C ALA A 121 -2.72 -11.32 -28.67
N LYS A 122 -3.38 -11.10 -29.82
CA LYS A 122 -4.25 -9.94 -30.03
C LYS A 122 -5.45 -9.92 -29.08
N GLN A 123 -6.04 -11.09 -28.85
CA GLN A 123 -7.18 -11.21 -27.96
C GLN A 123 -6.78 -10.91 -26.51
N ARG A 124 -5.65 -11.46 -26.04
CA ARG A 124 -5.10 -11.17 -24.70
C ARG A 124 -4.75 -9.69 -24.51
N GLU A 125 -4.15 -9.06 -25.52
CA GLU A 125 -3.81 -7.64 -25.48
C GLU A 125 -5.08 -6.77 -25.36
N LYS A 126 -6.15 -7.12 -26.10
CA LYS A 126 -7.43 -6.45 -25.98
C LYS A 126 -8.04 -6.61 -24.56
N GLU A 127 -8.01 -7.82 -24.01
CA GLU A 127 -8.50 -8.09 -22.65
C GLU A 127 -7.72 -7.30 -21.58
N ILE A 128 -6.38 -7.21 -21.70
CA ILE A 128 -5.55 -6.41 -20.80
C ILE A 128 -5.91 -4.92 -20.92
N GLN A 129 -6.10 -4.43 -22.15
CA GLN A 129 -6.49 -3.05 -22.38
C GLN A 129 -7.87 -2.73 -21.81
N GLU A 130 -8.85 -3.61 -21.99
CA GLU A 130 -10.19 -3.46 -21.41
C GLU A 130 -10.16 -3.46 -19.88
N ARG A 131 -9.39 -4.36 -19.27
CA ARG A 131 -9.16 -4.38 -17.81
C ARG A 131 -8.48 -3.09 -17.32
N ALA A 132 -7.45 -2.63 -18.02
CA ALA A 132 -6.76 -1.39 -17.68
C ALA A 132 -7.70 -0.18 -17.74
N LEU A 133 -8.55 -0.08 -18.74
CA LEU A 133 -9.58 0.96 -18.86
C LEU A 133 -10.59 0.89 -17.71
N ALA A 134 -11.05 -0.31 -17.34
CA ALA A 134 -11.96 -0.50 -16.21
C ALA A 134 -11.32 -0.07 -14.88
N LEU A 135 -10.01 -0.33 -14.68
CA LEU A 135 -9.28 0.13 -13.51
C LEU A 135 -9.17 1.66 -13.45
N LEU A 136 -8.85 2.31 -14.58
CA LEU A 136 -8.82 3.78 -14.65
C LEU A 136 -10.20 4.38 -14.39
N ASP A 137 -11.27 3.75 -14.88
CA ASP A 137 -12.66 4.18 -14.64
C ASP A 137 -13.02 4.05 -13.16
N SER A 138 -12.72 2.92 -12.53
CA SER A 138 -12.97 2.69 -11.09
C SER A 138 -12.25 3.71 -10.20
N MET A 139 -11.09 4.20 -10.63
CA MET A 139 -10.34 5.26 -9.97
C MET A 139 -10.78 6.68 -10.36
N GLY A 140 -11.74 6.83 -11.28
CA GLY A 140 -12.27 8.12 -11.72
C GLY A 140 -11.29 8.94 -12.52
N ILE A 141 -10.43 8.29 -13.32
CA ILE A 141 -9.43 8.92 -14.20
C ILE A 141 -9.45 8.35 -15.63
N ALA A 142 -10.57 7.78 -16.06
CA ALA A 142 -10.71 7.21 -17.41
C ALA A 142 -10.55 8.26 -18.52
N ASP A 143 -10.96 9.51 -18.27
CA ASP A 143 -10.78 10.65 -19.18
C ASP A 143 -9.29 11.02 -19.37
N LYS A 144 -8.43 10.65 -18.43
CA LYS A 144 -6.98 10.91 -18.43
C LYS A 144 -6.15 9.79 -19.08
N ARG A 145 -6.79 8.74 -19.62
CA ARG A 145 -6.11 7.54 -20.12
C ARG A 145 -4.98 7.79 -21.12
N ASN A 146 -5.11 8.86 -21.94
CA ASN A 146 -4.14 9.21 -22.99
C ASN A 146 -3.18 10.35 -22.55
N GLU A 147 -3.34 10.91 -21.35
CA GLU A 147 -2.46 11.96 -20.86
C GLU A 147 -1.15 11.37 -20.34
N ILE A 148 -0.06 12.10 -20.55
CA ILE A 148 1.26 11.74 -20.03
C ILE A 148 1.25 11.89 -18.50
N VAL A 149 1.73 10.88 -17.79
CA VAL A 149 1.66 10.83 -16.33
C VAL A 149 2.41 11.97 -15.65
N GLY A 150 3.52 12.43 -16.27
CA GLY A 150 4.27 13.58 -15.77
C GLY A 150 3.48 14.88 -15.69
N ASP A 151 2.46 15.04 -16.53
CA ASP A 151 1.62 16.24 -16.64
C ASP A 151 0.35 16.15 -15.77
N LEU A 152 0.08 14.99 -15.19
CA LEU A 152 -1.11 14.80 -14.34
C LEU A 152 -0.95 15.50 -12.98
N PRO A 153 -2.03 16.10 -12.44
CA PRO A 153 -2.06 16.56 -11.05
C PRO A 153 -1.77 15.43 -10.07
N HIS A 154 -1.22 15.77 -8.88
CA HIS A 154 -0.84 14.80 -7.85
C HIS A 154 -1.98 13.83 -7.46
N GLY A 155 -3.20 14.32 -7.30
CA GLY A 155 -4.36 13.47 -6.99
C GLY A 155 -4.69 12.44 -8.08
N HIS A 156 -4.43 12.75 -9.37
CA HIS A 156 -4.58 11.79 -10.46
C HIS A 156 -3.40 10.81 -10.53
N GLN A 157 -2.17 11.27 -10.24
CA GLN A 157 -1.02 10.38 -10.13
C GLN A 157 -1.20 9.38 -8.98
N GLY A 158 -1.72 9.82 -7.82
CA GLY A 158 -2.07 8.94 -6.71
C GLY A 158 -3.13 7.89 -7.10
N ALA A 159 -4.20 8.32 -7.79
CA ALA A 159 -5.22 7.42 -8.30
C ALA A 159 -4.65 6.39 -9.29
N LEU A 160 -3.74 6.81 -10.18
CA LEU A 160 -3.04 5.93 -11.11
C LEU A 160 -2.13 4.94 -10.37
N GLY A 161 -1.45 5.36 -9.32
CA GLY A 161 -0.64 4.46 -8.47
C GLY A 161 -1.47 3.33 -7.86
N ILE A 162 -2.70 3.64 -7.40
CA ILE A 162 -3.65 2.64 -6.91
C ILE A 162 -4.11 1.73 -8.08
N ALA A 163 -4.44 2.28 -9.26
CA ALA A 163 -4.82 1.50 -10.43
C ALA A 163 -3.72 0.54 -10.88
N ASN A 164 -2.46 0.98 -10.87
CA ASN A 164 -1.30 0.13 -11.18
C ASN A 164 -1.16 -1.03 -10.19
N ALA A 165 -1.33 -0.76 -8.89
CA ALA A 165 -1.31 -1.81 -7.89
C ALA A 165 -2.47 -2.79 -8.07
N LEU A 166 -3.68 -2.31 -8.37
CA LEU A 166 -4.85 -3.17 -8.66
C LEU A 166 -4.65 -4.06 -9.91
N ALA A 167 -3.90 -3.58 -10.91
CA ALA A 167 -3.59 -4.36 -12.11
C ALA A 167 -2.78 -5.64 -11.80
N THR A 168 -2.17 -5.73 -10.62
CA THR A 168 -1.46 -6.92 -10.14
C THR A 168 -2.34 -7.90 -9.37
N GLU A 169 -3.64 -7.67 -9.28
CA GLU A 169 -4.65 -8.50 -8.58
C GLU A 169 -4.25 -8.81 -7.12
N PRO A 170 -3.95 -7.77 -6.29
CA PRO A 170 -3.46 -7.97 -4.94
C PRO A 170 -4.52 -8.56 -4.01
N LYS A 171 -4.08 -9.23 -2.94
CA LYS A 171 -4.93 -9.64 -1.81
C LYS A 171 -4.86 -8.63 -0.68
N ILE A 172 -3.71 -7.99 -0.53
CA ILE A 172 -3.49 -6.88 0.39
C ILE A 172 -2.64 -5.80 -0.29
N MET A 173 -3.01 -4.54 -0.08
CA MET A 173 -2.25 -3.38 -0.53
C MET A 173 -1.65 -2.65 0.67
N LEU A 174 -0.34 -2.40 0.62
CA LEU A 174 0.35 -1.54 1.56
C LEU A 174 0.46 -0.14 0.94
N LEU A 175 -0.25 0.83 1.51
CA LEU A 175 -0.29 2.22 1.06
C LEU A 175 0.55 3.10 1.98
N ASP A 176 1.60 3.68 1.44
CA ASP A 176 2.56 4.52 2.19
C ASP A 176 2.32 6.00 1.84
N GLU A 177 1.69 6.73 2.76
CA GLU A 177 1.34 8.15 2.65
C GLU A 177 0.63 8.51 1.32
N PRO A 178 -0.48 7.81 0.96
CA PRO A 178 -1.12 7.98 -0.34
C PRO A 178 -1.74 9.35 -0.56
N VAL A 179 -1.88 10.19 0.48
CA VAL A 179 -2.43 11.56 0.37
C VAL A 179 -1.40 12.65 0.64
N GLY A 180 -0.12 12.30 0.72
CA GLY A 180 0.96 13.26 0.94
C GLY A 180 0.95 14.39 -0.09
N GLY A 181 0.92 15.65 0.37
CA GLY A 181 0.92 16.84 -0.50
C GLY A 181 -0.42 17.15 -1.19
N MET A 182 -1.50 16.42 -0.88
CA MET A 182 -2.83 16.66 -1.45
C MET A 182 -3.61 17.71 -0.66
N ASN A 183 -4.46 18.46 -1.37
CA ASN A 183 -5.42 19.34 -0.71
C ASN A 183 -6.57 18.52 -0.07
N PRO A 184 -7.40 19.12 0.83
CA PRO A 184 -8.44 18.37 1.55
C PRO A 184 -9.48 17.70 0.65
N THR A 185 -9.74 18.23 -0.55
CA THR A 185 -10.68 17.63 -1.51
C THR A 185 -10.06 16.39 -2.15
N GLU A 186 -8.81 16.47 -2.58
CA GLU A 186 -8.05 15.34 -3.14
C GLU A 186 -7.86 14.24 -2.11
N THR A 187 -7.52 14.60 -0.86
CA THR A 187 -7.42 13.66 0.27
C THR A 187 -8.71 12.86 0.43
N ARG A 188 -9.86 13.55 0.51
CA ARG A 188 -11.16 12.89 0.64
C ARG A 188 -11.45 11.94 -0.53
N GLN A 189 -11.22 12.38 -1.77
CA GLN A 189 -11.44 11.56 -2.96
C GLN A 189 -10.52 10.32 -2.97
N THR A 190 -9.27 10.47 -2.56
CA THR A 190 -8.32 9.35 -2.48
C THR A 190 -8.74 8.35 -1.41
N MET A 191 -9.19 8.82 -0.24
CA MET A 191 -9.71 7.93 0.81
C MET A 191 -11.00 7.21 0.39
N GLU A 192 -11.87 7.86 -0.39
CA GLU A 192 -13.04 7.21 -0.99
C GLU A 192 -12.64 6.12 -1.99
N ARG A 193 -11.60 6.33 -2.81
CA ARG A 193 -11.04 5.31 -3.70
C ARG A 193 -10.49 4.12 -2.91
N ILE A 194 -9.77 4.37 -1.83
CA ILE A 194 -9.23 3.32 -0.95
C ILE A 194 -10.36 2.49 -0.33
N ARG A 195 -11.47 3.11 0.10
CA ARG A 195 -12.65 2.36 0.57
C ARG A 195 -13.24 1.48 -0.53
N LYS A 196 -13.37 1.99 -1.77
CA LYS A 196 -13.84 1.18 -2.90
C LYS A 196 -12.93 -0.01 -3.18
N VAL A 197 -11.61 0.15 -3.04
CA VAL A 197 -10.65 -0.95 -3.12
C VAL A 197 -10.95 -2.02 -2.07
N ARG A 198 -11.14 -1.61 -0.80
CA ARG A 198 -11.52 -2.52 0.28
C ARG A 198 -12.87 -3.20 -0.02
N ASP A 199 -13.86 -2.46 -0.49
CA ASP A 199 -15.21 -2.97 -0.80
C ASP A 199 -15.19 -3.98 -1.97
N SER A 200 -14.15 -3.95 -2.81
CA SER A 200 -13.90 -4.98 -3.82
C SER A 200 -13.25 -6.27 -3.26
N GLY A 201 -13.04 -6.36 -1.94
CA GLY A 201 -12.49 -7.52 -1.26
C GLY A 201 -10.97 -7.50 -1.06
N ILE A 202 -10.32 -6.36 -1.31
CA ILE A 202 -8.87 -6.20 -1.13
C ILE A 202 -8.61 -5.57 0.24
N THR A 203 -7.77 -6.22 1.05
CA THR A 203 -7.35 -5.68 2.35
C THR A 203 -6.39 -4.52 2.14
N VAL A 204 -6.42 -3.53 3.03
CA VAL A 204 -5.51 -2.37 2.96
C VAL A 204 -4.79 -2.18 4.29
N LEU A 205 -3.46 -2.07 4.25
CA LEU A 205 -2.65 -1.56 5.35
C LEU A 205 -2.13 -0.17 4.96
N LEU A 206 -2.55 0.85 5.72
CA LEU A 206 -2.35 2.26 5.41
C LEU A 206 -1.38 2.88 6.42
N VAL A 207 -0.29 3.49 5.95
CA VAL A 207 0.52 4.44 6.74
C VAL A 207 0.13 5.85 6.33
N GLU A 208 -0.27 6.66 7.29
CA GLU A 208 -0.61 8.07 7.08
C GLU A 208 -0.32 8.90 8.34
N HIS A 209 -0.08 10.19 8.12
CA HIS A 209 0.08 11.18 9.17
C HIS A 209 -1.10 12.17 9.25
N ASP A 210 -1.97 12.22 8.23
CA ASP A 210 -3.25 12.95 8.30
C ASP A 210 -4.23 12.16 9.18
N MET A 211 -4.29 12.55 10.47
CA MET A 211 -5.14 11.90 11.46
C MET A 211 -6.62 11.93 11.05
N LYS A 212 -7.09 12.99 10.40
CA LYS A 212 -8.48 13.08 9.95
C LYS A 212 -8.78 12.04 8.86
N ALA A 213 -7.87 11.87 7.91
CA ALA A 213 -7.98 10.86 6.87
C ALA A 213 -7.99 9.44 7.47
N VAL A 214 -7.08 9.15 8.41
CA VAL A 214 -6.99 7.85 9.11
C VAL A 214 -8.26 7.57 9.90
N MET A 215 -8.67 8.49 10.79
CA MET A 215 -9.82 8.31 11.68
C MET A 215 -11.14 8.13 10.95
N THR A 216 -11.26 8.68 9.74
CA THR A 216 -12.48 8.53 8.93
C THR A 216 -12.46 7.32 8.01
N THR A 217 -11.31 6.67 7.79
CA THR A 217 -11.15 5.63 6.75
C THR A 217 -10.84 4.26 7.33
N CYS A 218 -10.03 4.18 8.38
CA CYS A 218 -9.62 2.89 8.95
C CYS A 218 -10.68 2.30 9.88
N GLU A 219 -10.83 0.99 9.87
CA GLU A 219 -11.65 0.25 10.84
C GLU A 219 -10.88 0.01 12.14
N ARG A 220 -9.59 -0.25 12.05
CA ARG A 220 -8.68 -0.42 13.19
C ARG A 220 -7.36 0.29 12.94
N ILE A 221 -6.73 0.69 14.02
CA ILE A 221 -5.48 1.46 13.98
C ILE A 221 -4.51 0.85 14.98
N THR A 222 -3.26 0.68 14.55
CA THR A 222 -2.11 0.37 15.41
C THR A 222 -1.25 1.62 15.49
N CYS A 223 -0.99 2.11 16.71
CA CYS A 223 -0.13 3.27 16.93
C CYS A 223 1.23 2.82 17.45
N VAL A 224 2.28 3.34 16.81
CA VAL A 224 3.68 3.06 17.20
C VAL A 224 4.40 4.34 17.58
N ASN A 225 5.27 4.26 18.61
CA ASN A 225 6.14 5.36 19.02
C ASN A 225 7.51 4.80 19.46
N PHE A 226 8.60 5.38 18.97
CA PHE A 226 9.97 4.90 19.20
C PHE A 226 10.13 3.38 19.03
N GLY A 227 9.53 2.83 17.95
CA GLY A 227 9.58 1.40 17.63
C GLY A 227 8.64 0.50 18.43
N ASN A 228 7.94 1.01 19.44
CA ASN A 228 7.01 0.23 20.27
C ASN A 228 5.56 0.46 19.87
N LYS A 229 4.73 -0.59 19.94
CA LYS A 229 3.29 -0.44 19.86
C LYS A 229 2.79 0.17 21.17
N ILE A 230 2.16 1.35 21.10
CA ILE A 230 1.62 2.06 22.27
C ILE A 230 0.11 1.93 22.41
N ALA A 231 -0.58 1.67 21.30
CA ALA A 231 -2.03 1.45 21.31
C ALA A 231 -2.47 0.66 20.08
N GLU A 232 -3.61 -0.02 20.20
CA GLU A 232 -4.33 -0.67 19.10
C GLU A 232 -5.81 -0.66 19.40
N GLY A 233 -6.64 -0.25 18.42
CA GLY A 233 -8.08 -0.17 18.60
C GLY A 233 -8.82 0.42 17.41
N THR A 234 -10.10 0.71 17.61
CA THR A 234 -10.91 1.48 16.67
C THR A 234 -10.46 2.95 16.64
N PRO A 235 -10.79 3.71 15.59
CA PRO A 235 -10.48 5.15 15.54
C PRO A 235 -10.94 5.91 16.79
N ARG A 236 -12.11 5.55 17.33
CA ARG A 236 -12.68 6.20 18.54
C ARG A 236 -11.83 5.90 19.78
N GLU A 237 -11.36 4.68 19.95
CA GLU A 237 -10.49 4.29 21.09
C GLU A 237 -9.13 4.98 20.99
N ILE A 238 -8.54 5.03 19.80
CA ILE A 238 -7.25 5.67 19.54
C ILE A 238 -7.30 7.18 19.79
N LEU A 239 -8.37 7.85 19.39
CA LEU A 239 -8.55 9.30 19.58
C LEU A 239 -8.53 9.72 21.06
N HIS A 240 -8.95 8.83 21.97
CA HIS A 240 -8.99 9.08 23.41
C HIS A 240 -7.87 8.37 24.19
N HIS A 241 -6.96 7.68 23.49
CA HIS A 241 -5.88 6.95 24.15
C HIS A 241 -4.80 7.91 24.65
N ARG A 242 -4.55 7.91 25.95
CA ARG A 242 -3.62 8.85 26.60
C ARG A 242 -2.23 8.82 25.98
N ASP A 243 -1.63 7.64 25.82
CA ASP A 243 -0.26 7.50 25.30
C ASP A 243 -0.16 7.97 23.83
N VAL A 244 -1.26 7.84 23.04
CA VAL A 244 -1.31 8.35 21.68
C VAL A 244 -1.32 9.87 21.70
N ILE A 245 -2.16 10.49 22.54
CA ILE A 245 -2.25 11.95 22.67
C ILE A 245 -0.88 12.50 23.10
N GLU A 246 -0.25 11.92 24.13
CA GLU A 246 1.07 12.33 24.62
C GLU A 246 2.16 12.18 23.54
N ALA A 247 2.13 11.09 22.73
CA ALA A 247 3.10 10.87 21.67
C ALA A 247 3.02 11.92 20.55
N TYR A 248 1.82 12.42 20.24
CA TYR A 248 1.67 13.47 19.21
C TYR A 248 1.88 14.87 19.75
N LEU A 249 1.44 15.19 20.99
CA LEU A 249 1.68 16.49 21.62
C LEU A 249 3.15 16.69 22.03
N GLY A 250 3.85 15.63 22.45
CA GLY A 250 5.27 15.67 22.78
C GLY A 250 6.20 15.76 21.58
N ALA A 251 5.70 15.51 20.37
CA ALA A 251 6.50 15.61 19.14
C ALA A 251 6.51 17.05 18.55
N GLU A 252 5.68 17.95 19.07
CA GLU A 252 5.59 19.37 18.65
C GLU A 252 6.38 20.31 19.58
N ALA A 253 7.05 19.77 20.60
CA ALA A 253 7.89 20.53 21.54
C ALA A 253 9.37 20.27 21.26
#